data_2b0fb0be525cea4ff7294179e2754cf3
#
_entry.id   2b0fb0be525cea4ff7294179e2754cf3
#
_cell.length_a   1.000
_cell.length_b   1.000
_cell.length_c   1.000
_cell.angle_alpha   90.00
_cell.angle_beta   90.00
_cell.angle_gamma   90.00
#
_symmetry.space_group_name_H-M   'P 1'
#
loop_
_entity.id
_entity.type
_entity.pdbx_description
1 polymer ?
#
loop_
_entity_poly.entity_id
_entity_poly.type
_entity_poly.pdbx_seq_one_letter_code
_entity_poly.pdbx_strand_id
1 'polypeptide(L)'
;MNDKEIGEIRRHLRRDRSNITAIYGCYVNDNKEIITEFRQSTGLMPENEADKYYGLLRRVLSGAIGKNLIDITFKTAQVADSPEHKMLMELRKTALKDDELRLSFYQKIIDNVALEGNYLILIGCDSYDVPFKGKDDLSDPDSSEETYTYLICAICPVKQTKANLHYVPEEKLFHDGAMNQPVAAPMLGFLFPAFDNRATNIYNALYYTHDVKTSQDALIEALFNTPVPMPAAEQKKCFEALLTTALGEDCNLDVVQTVHDQLCQRIELHKEAKVPEPLMIAKADVKEALASCGVSEEHLAKFSVDYDETFGFEADLHPKNIIDNKRFEIKTPDVSIKVDPTRSDLIETRIIGGVKYILICADENVEVNGVSIHIGESEQDPSPATV
;
A
#
# COMPACT_ATOMS: atom_id res chain seq x y z
N MET A 1 4.20 1.37 -2.49
CA MET A 1 4.57 2.72 -1.96
C MET A 1 4.60 2.72 -0.44
N ASN A 2 5.43 3.58 0.20
CA ASN A 2 5.46 3.78 1.65
C ASN A 2 4.97 5.19 2.03
N ASP A 3 4.75 5.45 3.35
CA ASP A 3 4.23 6.75 3.83
C ASP A 3 5.08 7.96 3.44
N LYS A 4 6.40 7.80 3.33
CA LYS A 4 7.31 8.89 2.94
C LYS A 4 7.14 9.25 1.47
N GLU A 5 7.02 8.25 0.61
CA GLU A 5 6.80 8.40 -0.83
C GLU A 5 5.43 9.00 -1.13
N ILE A 6 4.37 8.48 -0.50
CA ILE A 6 3.02 9.04 -0.59
C ILE A 6 3.02 10.50 -0.11
N GLY A 7 3.68 10.77 1.01
CA GLY A 7 3.83 12.12 1.55
C GLY A 7 4.61 13.06 0.63
N GLU A 8 5.59 12.55 -0.13
CA GLU A 8 6.36 13.30 -1.11
C GLU A 8 5.49 13.72 -2.30
N ILE A 9 4.79 12.77 -2.93
CA ILE A 9 3.87 13.05 -4.04
C ILE A 9 2.72 13.96 -3.59
N ARG A 10 2.16 13.74 -2.40
CA ARG A 10 1.10 14.58 -1.84
C ARG A 10 1.55 16.01 -1.58
N ARG A 11 2.83 16.26 -1.26
CA ARG A 11 3.41 17.60 -1.12
C ARG A 11 3.68 18.25 -2.46
N HIS A 12 4.06 17.47 -3.48
CA HIS A 12 4.23 17.95 -4.85
C HIS A 12 2.90 18.34 -5.48
N LEU A 13 1.84 17.59 -5.25
CA LEU A 13 0.51 17.79 -5.84
C LEU A 13 -0.20 19.04 -5.24
N ARG A 14 0.36 20.20 -5.55
CA ARG A 14 -0.16 21.53 -5.20
C ARG A 14 -0.02 22.44 -6.41
N ARG A 15 -0.85 23.47 -6.47
CA ARG A 15 -0.86 24.44 -7.57
C ARG A 15 0.51 25.05 -7.87
N ASP A 16 1.26 25.37 -6.83
CA ASP A 16 2.59 26.02 -6.91
C ASP A 16 3.74 25.06 -7.26
N ARG A 17 3.50 23.77 -7.34
CA ARG A 17 4.55 22.75 -7.55
C ARG A 17 4.24 21.75 -8.64
N SER A 18 2.94 21.41 -8.80
CA SER A 18 2.48 20.39 -9.75
C SER A 18 2.59 20.89 -11.18
N ASN A 19 2.93 19.99 -12.08
CA ASN A 19 3.02 20.24 -13.52
C ASN A 19 1.72 19.86 -14.26
N ILE A 20 0.59 19.64 -13.55
CA ILE A 20 -0.70 19.41 -14.17
C ILE A 20 -1.10 20.64 -14.97
N THR A 21 -1.14 20.53 -16.29
CA THR A 21 -1.54 21.64 -17.19
C THR A 21 -3.05 21.75 -17.38
N ALA A 22 -3.77 20.65 -17.23
CA ALA A 22 -5.22 20.58 -17.31
C ALA A 22 -5.79 19.48 -16.42
N ILE A 23 -6.95 19.76 -15.86
CA ILE A 23 -7.78 18.80 -15.15
C ILE A 23 -8.95 18.46 -16.04
N TYR A 24 -9.21 17.17 -16.20
CA TYR A 24 -10.33 16.65 -16.96
C TYR A 24 -11.39 16.14 -16.00
N GLY A 25 -12.65 16.40 -16.30
CA GLY A 25 -13.78 15.97 -15.49
C GLY A 25 -14.91 15.41 -16.31
N CYS A 26 -15.60 14.44 -15.73
CA CYS A 26 -16.84 13.87 -16.25
C CYS A 26 -17.89 13.88 -15.15
N TYR A 27 -18.97 14.64 -15.34
CA TYR A 27 -20.09 14.71 -14.42
C TYR A 27 -21.17 13.73 -14.84
N VAL A 28 -21.53 12.82 -13.94
CA VAL A 28 -22.43 11.70 -14.19
C VAL A 28 -23.62 11.79 -13.26
N ASN A 29 -24.83 11.52 -13.79
CA ASN A 29 -26.05 11.47 -12.99
C ASN A 29 -26.28 10.08 -12.36
N ASP A 30 -27.30 9.98 -11.52
CA ASP A 30 -27.72 8.76 -10.85
C ASP A 30 -28.13 7.62 -11.81
N ASN A 31 -28.55 7.96 -13.03
CA ASN A 31 -28.89 7.00 -14.09
C ASN A 31 -27.67 6.52 -14.88
N LYS A 32 -26.44 6.85 -14.44
CA LYS A 32 -25.19 6.56 -15.13
C LYS A 32 -25.03 7.23 -16.50
N GLU A 33 -25.71 8.36 -16.71
CA GLU A 33 -25.59 9.15 -17.94
C GLU A 33 -24.59 10.28 -17.72
N ILE A 34 -23.73 10.52 -18.70
CA ILE A 34 -22.81 11.65 -18.71
C ILE A 34 -23.60 12.94 -18.94
N ILE A 35 -23.62 13.81 -17.95
CA ILE A 35 -24.24 15.13 -18.06
C ILE A 35 -23.33 16.08 -18.84
N THR A 36 -22.04 16.08 -18.49
CA THR A 36 -21.04 16.90 -19.16
C THR A 36 -19.62 16.37 -18.95
N GLU A 37 -18.81 16.54 -19.96
CA GLU A 37 -17.37 16.44 -19.87
C GLU A 37 -16.76 17.84 -19.94
N PHE A 38 -15.67 18.07 -19.23
CA PHE A 38 -14.97 19.33 -19.27
C PHE A 38 -13.45 19.14 -19.17
N ARG A 39 -12.75 20.13 -19.70
CA ARG A 39 -11.31 20.29 -19.55
C ARG A 39 -11.04 21.68 -19.03
N GLN A 40 -10.39 21.80 -17.90
CA GLN A 40 -10.00 23.08 -17.32
C GLN A 40 -8.48 23.22 -17.27
N SER A 41 -7.95 24.30 -17.84
CA SER A 41 -6.54 24.64 -17.77
C SER A 41 -6.21 25.20 -16.39
N THR A 42 -5.28 24.57 -15.70
CA THR A 42 -4.86 25.00 -14.34
C THR A 42 -4.24 26.38 -14.31
N GLY A 43 -3.57 26.79 -15.41
CA GLY A 43 -2.96 28.12 -15.54
C GLY A 43 -3.95 29.25 -15.83
N LEU A 44 -5.18 28.94 -16.27
CA LEU A 44 -6.23 29.93 -16.57
C LEU A 44 -7.33 30.00 -15.48
N MET A 45 -7.29 29.09 -14.53
CA MET A 45 -8.26 28.96 -13.46
C MET A 45 -7.94 29.92 -12.32
N PRO A 46 -8.97 30.53 -11.66
CA PRO A 46 -8.74 31.28 -10.43
C PRO A 46 -8.05 30.43 -9.37
N GLU A 47 -7.13 31.02 -8.61
CA GLU A 47 -6.32 30.30 -7.61
C GLU A 47 -7.19 29.51 -6.61
N ASN A 48 -8.24 30.14 -6.09
CA ASN A 48 -9.18 29.51 -5.13
C ASN A 48 -9.89 28.29 -5.72
N GLU A 49 -10.13 28.28 -7.02
CA GLU A 49 -10.78 27.18 -7.72
C GLU A 49 -9.75 26.05 -7.96
N ALA A 50 -8.57 26.40 -8.45
CA ALA A 50 -7.49 25.46 -8.64
C ALA A 50 -7.15 24.72 -7.33
N ASP A 51 -7.03 25.44 -6.22
CA ASP A 51 -6.75 24.86 -4.91
C ASP A 51 -7.81 23.82 -4.47
N LYS A 52 -9.08 24.02 -4.85
CA LYS A 52 -10.14 23.04 -4.56
C LYS A 52 -9.96 21.75 -5.38
N TYR A 53 -9.66 21.86 -6.68
CA TYR A 53 -9.39 20.68 -7.52
C TYR A 53 -8.16 19.90 -7.02
N TYR A 54 -7.05 20.60 -6.76
CA TYR A 54 -5.88 19.98 -6.17
C TYR A 54 -6.18 19.36 -4.79
N GLY A 55 -7.04 20.01 -4.02
CA GLY A 55 -7.51 19.51 -2.74
C GLY A 55 -8.24 18.18 -2.84
N LEU A 56 -9.10 18.00 -3.86
CA LEU A 56 -9.80 16.75 -4.13
C LEU A 56 -8.80 15.66 -4.57
N LEU A 57 -7.94 15.96 -5.56
CA LEU A 57 -6.95 14.99 -6.03
C LEU A 57 -6.00 14.55 -4.91
N ARG A 58 -5.51 15.46 -4.08
CA ARG A 58 -4.64 15.15 -2.94
C ARG A 58 -5.28 14.24 -1.90
N ARG A 59 -6.60 14.28 -1.75
CA ARG A 59 -7.32 13.40 -0.81
C ARG A 59 -7.25 11.93 -1.19
N VAL A 60 -7.06 11.64 -2.49
CA VAL A 60 -6.83 10.27 -2.97
C VAL A 60 -5.54 9.66 -2.40
N LEU A 61 -4.60 10.50 -1.96
CA LEU A 61 -3.35 10.09 -1.32
C LEU A 61 -3.42 10.19 0.21
N SER A 62 -4.62 10.16 0.81
CA SER A 62 -4.81 10.29 2.26
C SER A 62 -5.43 9.02 2.85
N GLY A 63 -5.04 8.72 4.08
CA GLY A 63 -5.50 7.51 4.79
C GLY A 63 -4.35 6.59 5.17
N ALA A 64 -4.67 5.45 5.73
CA ALA A 64 -3.69 4.46 6.16
C ALA A 64 -3.41 3.45 5.03
N ILE A 65 -2.14 3.15 4.80
CA ILE A 65 -1.70 2.10 3.88
C ILE A 65 -2.24 0.75 4.35
N GLY A 66 -2.69 -0.07 3.39
CA GLY A 66 -3.32 -1.36 3.66
C GLY A 66 -4.74 -1.25 4.22
N LYS A 67 -5.32 -0.05 4.25
CA LYS A 67 -6.68 0.21 4.73
C LYS A 67 -7.47 1.07 3.73
N ASN A 68 -7.16 2.37 3.68
CA ASN A 68 -7.74 3.28 2.69
C ASN A 68 -6.93 3.32 1.39
N LEU A 69 -5.62 3.10 1.50
CA LEU A 69 -4.66 3.06 0.40
C LEU A 69 -4.22 1.61 0.21
N ILE A 70 -4.62 1.04 -0.91
CA ILE A 70 -4.43 -0.36 -1.25
C ILE A 70 -3.50 -0.45 -2.45
N ASP A 71 -2.39 -1.16 -2.29
CA ASP A 71 -1.47 -1.43 -3.40
C ASP A 71 -2.10 -2.47 -4.34
N ILE A 72 -2.32 -2.09 -5.57
CA ILE A 72 -2.73 -2.98 -6.66
C ILE A 72 -1.47 -3.41 -7.39
N THR A 73 -1.25 -4.72 -7.51
CA THR A 73 -0.06 -5.27 -8.18
C THR A 73 -0.46 -5.96 -9.48
N PHE A 74 0.19 -5.60 -10.56
CA PHE A 74 0.03 -6.23 -11.87
C PHE A 74 1.04 -7.35 -12.04
N LYS A 75 0.59 -8.51 -12.50
CA LYS A 75 1.48 -9.59 -12.93
C LYS A 75 2.24 -9.19 -14.20
N THR A 76 3.41 -9.74 -14.44
CA THR A 76 4.22 -9.46 -15.65
C THR A 76 3.43 -9.68 -16.93
N ALA A 77 2.62 -10.72 -17.00
CA ALA A 77 1.74 -10.97 -18.13
C ALA A 77 0.69 -9.86 -18.34
N GLN A 78 0.18 -9.24 -17.27
CA GLN A 78 -0.77 -8.12 -17.36
C GLN A 78 -0.09 -6.85 -17.86
N VAL A 79 1.12 -6.57 -17.40
CA VAL A 79 1.91 -5.42 -17.90
C VAL A 79 2.21 -5.55 -19.38
N ALA A 80 2.47 -6.78 -19.86
CA ALA A 80 2.74 -7.06 -21.26
C ALA A 80 1.48 -6.96 -22.15
N ASP A 81 0.35 -7.56 -21.71
CA ASP A 81 -0.77 -7.83 -22.62
C ASP A 81 -2.16 -7.38 -22.16
N SER A 82 -2.36 -7.01 -20.86
CA SER A 82 -3.68 -6.58 -20.38
C SER A 82 -4.15 -5.30 -21.09
N PRO A 83 -5.37 -5.28 -21.63
CA PRO A 83 -5.96 -4.08 -22.23
C PRO A 83 -6.15 -2.96 -21.20
N GLU A 84 -6.41 -3.29 -19.93
CA GLU A 84 -6.59 -2.33 -18.84
C GLU A 84 -5.27 -1.59 -18.57
N HIS A 85 -4.18 -2.35 -18.42
CA HIS A 85 -2.85 -1.77 -18.21
C HIS A 85 -2.41 -0.91 -19.39
N LYS A 86 -2.62 -1.41 -20.62
CA LYS A 86 -2.32 -0.67 -21.86
C LYS A 86 -3.12 0.64 -21.92
N MET A 87 -4.40 0.61 -21.56
CA MET A 87 -5.25 1.81 -21.51
C MET A 87 -4.68 2.86 -20.52
N LEU A 88 -4.30 2.45 -19.33
CA LEU A 88 -3.71 3.36 -18.32
C LEU A 88 -2.36 3.93 -18.81
N MET A 89 -1.53 3.12 -19.45
CA MET A 89 -0.26 3.57 -20.01
C MET A 89 -0.43 4.55 -21.17
N GLU A 90 -1.41 4.34 -22.05
CA GLU A 90 -1.71 5.27 -23.16
C GLU A 90 -2.33 6.57 -22.66
N LEU A 91 -3.24 6.53 -21.66
CA LEU A 91 -3.75 7.75 -20.98
C LEU A 91 -2.62 8.59 -20.40
N ARG A 92 -1.65 7.94 -19.76
CA ARG A 92 -0.44 8.58 -19.22
C ARG A 92 0.42 9.16 -20.34
N LYS A 93 0.71 8.39 -21.39
CA LYS A 93 1.58 8.78 -22.52
C LYS A 93 1.00 9.95 -23.32
N THR A 94 -0.32 9.95 -23.54
CA THR A 94 -1.02 11.05 -24.22
C THR A 94 -1.26 12.26 -23.30
N ALA A 95 -0.90 12.16 -22.02
CA ALA A 95 -1.23 13.15 -21.00
C ALA A 95 -2.73 13.52 -21.01
N LEU A 96 -3.58 12.51 -21.17
CA LEU A 96 -5.05 12.62 -21.24
C LEU A 96 -5.58 13.43 -22.43
N LYS A 97 -4.81 13.64 -23.50
CA LYS A 97 -5.24 14.47 -24.63
C LYS A 97 -6.07 13.71 -25.65
N ASP A 98 -6.10 12.40 -25.59
CA ASP A 98 -6.93 11.56 -26.47
C ASP A 98 -8.35 11.49 -25.93
N ASP A 99 -9.29 12.09 -26.66
CA ASP A 99 -10.68 12.24 -26.23
C ASP A 99 -11.43 10.89 -26.24
N GLU A 100 -11.20 10.04 -27.26
CA GLU A 100 -11.85 8.73 -27.38
C GLU A 100 -11.39 7.79 -26.27
N LEU A 101 -10.10 7.77 -26.01
CA LEU A 101 -9.51 6.96 -24.96
C LEU A 101 -10.01 7.40 -23.56
N ARG A 102 -10.12 8.71 -23.36
CA ARG A 102 -10.62 9.28 -22.11
C ARG A 102 -12.10 8.95 -21.89
N LEU A 103 -12.91 9.04 -22.96
CA LEU A 103 -14.33 8.65 -22.90
C LEU A 103 -14.48 7.16 -22.59
N SER A 104 -13.70 6.29 -23.23
CA SER A 104 -13.67 4.85 -22.93
C SER A 104 -13.30 4.57 -21.48
N PHE A 105 -12.34 5.31 -20.93
CA PHE A 105 -11.96 5.22 -19.52
C PHE A 105 -13.11 5.66 -18.58
N TYR A 106 -13.79 6.77 -18.88
CA TYR A 106 -14.96 7.20 -18.08
C TYR A 106 -16.06 6.16 -18.12
N GLN A 107 -16.35 5.60 -19.30
CA GLN A 107 -17.39 4.59 -19.45
C GLN A 107 -17.10 3.35 -18.62
N LYS A 108 -15.84 2.89 -18.59
CA LYS A 108 -15.41 1.77 -17.71
C LYS A 108 -15.69 2.07 -16.23
N ILE A 109 -15.42 3.28 -15.78
CA ILE A 109 -15.76 3.69 -14.39
C ILE A 109 -17.26 3.70 -14.18
N ILE A 110 -18.02 4.33 -15.06
CA ILE A 110 -19.47 4.51 -14.95
C ILE A 110 -20.20 3.16 -14.87
N ASP A 111 -19.79 2.21 -15.70
CA ASP A 111 -20.42 0.89 -15.77
C ASP A 111 -20.20 0.09 -14.49
N ASN A 112 -19.02 0.24 -13.84
CA ASN A 112 -18.57 -0.62 -12.77
C ASN A 112 -18.53 0.03 -11.38
N VAL A 113 -18.71 1.36 -11.28
CA VAL A 113 -18.75 2.02 -9.97
C VAL A 113 -20.10 1.79 -9.30
N ALA A 114 -20.05 1.46 -8.00
CA ALA A 114 -21.23 1.32 -7.14
C ALA A 114 -21.32 2.55 -6.21
N LEU A 115 -21.79 3.67 -6.77
CA LEU A 115 -22.09 4.89 -6.02
C LEU A 115 -23.55 5.26 -6.27
N GLU A 116 -24.22 5.73 -5.22
CA GLU A 116 -25.57 6.27 -5.29
C GLU A 116 -25.53 7.80 -5.55
N GLY A 117 -26.45 8.27 -6.37
CA GLY A 117 -26.58 9.69 -6.73
C GLY A 117 -25.55 10.16 -7.76
N ASN A 118 -25.52 11.47 -7.97
CA ASN A 118 -24.64 12.07 -8.94
C ASN A 118 -23.19 12.08 -8.44
N TYR A 119 -22.23 11.95 -9.35
CA TYR A 119 -20.81 12.00 -9.02
C TYR A 119 -19.98 12.65 -10.12
N LEU A 120 -18.80 13.11 -9.72
CA LEU A 120 -17.81 13.73 -10.59
C LEU A 120 -16.56 12.86 -10.62
N ILE A 121 -16.16 12.45 -11.81
CA ILE A 121 -14.86 11.80 -12.07
C ILE A 121 -13.90 12.92 -12.45
N LEU A 122 -12.81 13.08 -11.69
CA LEU A 122 -11.71 14.00 -11.97
C LEU A 122 -10.46 13.21 -12.28
N ILE A 123 -9.72 13.59 -13.31
CA ILE A 123 -8.44 12.99 -13.64
C ILE A 123 -7.43 14.06 -14.08
N GLY A 124 -6.20 13.91 -13.61
CA GLY A 124 -5.06 14.73 -14.01
C GLY A 124 -3.85 13.87 -14.32
N CYS A 125 -3.00 14.36 -15.22
CA CYS A 125 -1.69 13.79 -15.48
C CYS A 125 -0.63 14.79 -14.99
N ASP A 126 0.24 14.34 -14.09
CA ASP A 126 1.30 15.15 -13.50
C ASP A 126 2.68 14.58 -13.84
N SER A 127 3.70 15.42 -13.78
CA SER A 127 5.09 15.01 -13.88
C SER A 127 5.87 15.61 -12.71
N TYR A 128 6.68 14.79 -12.08
CA TYR A 128 7.50 15.16 -10.92
C TYR A 128 8.95 14.81 -11.20
N ASP A 129 9.77 15.85 -11.27
CA ASP A 129 11.22 15.69 -11.37
C ASP A 129 11.75 15.31 -10.00
N VAL A 130 12.20 14.06 -9.88
CA VAL A 130 12.58 13.45 -8.60
C VAL A 130 13.94 14.01 -8.19
N PRO A 131 14.05 14.80 -7.10
CA PRO A 131 15.31 15.36 -6.67
C PRO A 131 16.30 14.26 -6.28
N PHE A 132 17.56 14.40 -6.69
CA PHE A 132 18.62 13.51 -6.25
C PHE A 132 18.78 13.59 -4.72
N LYS A 133 18.87 12.44 -4.06
CA LYS A 133 19.25 12.34 -2.67
C LYS A 133 20.65 11.74 -2.56
N GLY A 134 21.63 12.55 -2.19
CA GLY A 134 22.96 12.08 -1.82
C GLY A 134 22.94 11.14 -0.61
N LYS A 135 24.06 10.44 -0.38
CA LYS A 135 24.22 9.54 0.80
C LYS A 135 24.04 10.28 2.15
N ASP A 136 24.12 11.59 2.16
CA ASP A 136 24.00 12.46 3.34
C ASP A 136 22.59 13.04 3.56
N ASP A 137 21.56 12.46 2.91
CA ASP A 137 20.15 12.92 2.95
C ASP A 137 19.93 14.38 2.47
N LEU A 138 20.96 15.04 1.91
CA LEU A 138 20.85 16.33 1.28
C LEU A 138 20.27 16.16 -0.12
N SER A 139 19.12 16.78 -0.36
CA SER A 139 18.51 16.82 -1.69
C SER A 139 19.11 17.97 -2.48
N ASP A 140 19.67 17.67 -3.65
CA ASP A 140 20.04 18.68 -4.64
C ASP A 140 18.85 18.88 -5.60
N PRO A 141 18.15 20.04 -5.53
CA PRO A 141 16.99 20.30 -6.37
C PRO A 141 17.34 20.52 -7.86
N ASP A 142 18.61 20.77 -8.19
CA ASP A 142 19.05 21.04 -9.56
C ASP A 142 19.52 19.79 -10.32
N SER A 143 19.63 18.64 -9.64
CA SER A 143 19.93 17.35 -10.27
C SER A 143 18.75 16.38 -10.10
N SER A 144 17.97 16.18 -11.16
CA SER A 144 16.95 15.12 -11.21
C SER A 144 17.51 13.89 -11.93
N GLU A 145 17.38 12.71 -11.33
CA GLU A 145 17.77 11.45 -11.97
C GLU A 145 16.65 10.88 -12.86
N GLU A 146 15.40 11.15 -12.53
CA GLU A 146 14.23 10.58 -13.20
C GLU A 146 13.03 11.53 -13.13
N THR A 147 12.27 11.64 -14.22
CA THR A 147 10.96 12.30 -14.24
C THR A 147 9.86 11.27 -14.03
N TYR A 148 9.20 11.33 -12.88
CA TYR A 148 8.05 10.49 -12.57
C TYR A 148 6.77 11.11 -13.12
N THR A 149 6.18 10.50 -14.16
CA THR A 149 4.90 10.90 -14.74
C THR A 149 3.79 9.95 -14.30
N TYR A 150 2.68 10.50 -13.81
CA TYR A 150 1.58 9.70 -13.24
C TYR A 150 0.20 10.28 -13.53
N LEU A 151 -0.79 9.39 -13.50
CA LEU A 151 -2.20 9.72 -13.50
C LEU A 151 -2.71 9.74 -12.06
N ILE A 152 -3.55 10.72 -11.74
CA ILE A 152 -4.30 10.74 -10.49
C ILE A 152 -5.77 10.94 -10.78
N CYS A 153 -6.61 10.04 -10.29
CA CYS A 153 -8.04 10.04 -10.51
C CYS A 153 -8.79 10.10 -9.17
N ALA A 154 -9.85 10.92 -9.11
CA ALA A 154 -10.72 11.05 -7.95
C ALA A 154 -12.18 10.94 -8.38
N ILE A 155 -12.96 10.09 -7.71
CA ILE A 155 -14.41 9.94 -7.92
C ILE A 155 -15.11 10.52 -6.70
N CYS A 156 -15.82 11.63 -6.92
CA CYS A 156 -16.36 12.49 -5.89
C CYS A 156 -17.88 12.53 -5.97
N PRO A 157 -18.64 12.17 -4.94
CA PRO A 157 -20.08 12.37 -4.91
C PRO A 157 -20.44 13.84 -5.05
N VAL A 158 -21.51 14.13 -5.78
CA VAL A 158 -22.07 15.47 -5.91
C VAL A 158 -23.38 15.52 -5.13
N LYS A 159 -23.39 16.31 -4.06
CA LYS A 159 -24.57 16.43 -3.20
C LYS A 159 -25.57 17.40 -3.82
N GLN A 160 -26.83 17.01 -3.82
CA GLN A 160 -27.90 17.96 -4.12
C GLN A 160 -28.33 18.66 -2.82
N THR A 161 -28.13 19.97 -2.75
CA THR A 161 -28.68 20.76 -1.65
C THR A 161 -30.04 21.27 -2.03
N LYS A 162 -31.01 21.16 -1.11
CA LYS A 162 -32.33 21.80 -1.31
C LYS A 162 -32.16 23.30 -1.42
N ALA A 163 -32.98 23.93 -2.27
CA ALA A 163 -33.07 25.37 -2.31
C ALA A 163 -33.45 25.90 -0.91
N ASN A 164 -32.65 26.80 -0.39
CA ASN A 164 -32.83 27.38 0.93
C ASN A 164 -32.65 28.90 0.84
N LEU A 165 -33.32 29.64 1.71
CA LEU A 165 -33.04 31.06 1.87
C LEU A 165 -31.62 31.25 2.39
N HIS A 166 -30.80 32.01 1.67
CA HIS A 166 -29.46 32.40 2.08
C HIS A 166 -29.31 33.90 2.23
N TYR A 167 -28.50 34.33 3.18
CA TYR A 167 -28.23 35.72 3.44
C TYR A 167 -27.23 36.28 2.42
N VAL A 168 -27.61 37.32 1.72
CA VAL A 168 -26.74 38.08 0.80
C VAL A 168 -26.24 39.33 1.52
N PRO A 169 -24.94 39.37 1.91
CA PRO A 169 -24.40 40.47 2.73
C PRO A 169 -24.47 41.83 2.08
N GLU A 170 -24.34 41.89 0.74
CA GLU A 170 -24.39 43.12 -0.05
C GLU A 170 -25.77 43.79 0.02
N GLU A 171 -26.82 42.96 -0.01
CA GLU A 171 -28.21 43.41 -0.01
C GLU A 171 -28.85 43.43 1.38
N LYS A 172 -28.18 42.79 2.36
CA LYS A 172 -28.67 42.59 3.73
C LYS A 172 -30.05 41.92 3.80
N LEU A 173 -30.35 41.09 2.84
CA LEU A 173 -31.62 40.36 2.68
C LEU A 173 -31.38 38.85 2.50
N PHE A 174 -32.47 38.10 2.71
CA PHE A 174 -32.49 36.67 2.42
C PHE A 174 -33.15 36.43 1.09
N HIS A 175 -32.46 35.74 0.18
CA HIS A 175 -32.96 35.35 -1.13
C HIS A 175 -33.04 33.83 -1.25
N ASP A 176 -33.89 33.37 -2.17
CA ASP A 176 -33.94 31.97 -2.55
C ASP A 176 -32.60 31.59 -3.21
N GLY A 177 -31.86 30.67 -2.58
CA GLY A 177 -30.62 30.19 -3.10
C GLY A 177 -30.85 29.19 -4.23
N ALA A 178 -30.14 29.37 -5.33
CA ALA A 178 -30.10 28.34 -6.37
C ALA A 178 -29.74 26.99 -5.78
N MET A 179 -30.28 25.92 -6.32
CA MET A 179 -29.88 24.56 -5.99
C MET A 179 -28.38 24.42 -6.26
N ASN A 180 -27.58 24.40 -5.22
CA ASN A 180 -26.15 24.17 -5.33
C ASN A 180 -25.87 22.66 -5.33
N GLN A 181 -24.93 22.24 -6.18
CA GLN A 181 -24.47 20.87 -6.29
C GLN A 181 -22.99 20.77 -5.85
N PRO A 182 -22.72 20.91 -4.55
CA PRO A 182 -21.34 20.88 -4.07
C PRO A 182 -20.72 19.51 -4.25
N VAL A 183 -19.48 19.51 -4.74
CA VAL A 183 -18.66 18.31 -4.85
C VAL A 183 -18.15 17.94 -3.46
N ALA A 184 -18.42 16.72 -3.04
CA ALA A 184 -17.93 16.17 -1.77
C ALA A 184 -16.48 15.67 -1.90
N ALA A 185 -15.90 15.25 -0.77
CA ALA A 185 -14.61 14.56 -0.78
C ALA A 185 -14.67 13.28 -1.61
N PRO A 186 -13.58 12.87 -2.26
CA PRO A 186 -13.56 11.64 -3.03
C PRO A 186 -13.90 10.43 -2.16
N MET A 187 -14.74 9.56 -2.69
CA MET A 187 -15.04 8.26 -2.12
C MET A 187 -14.07 7.21 -2.63
N LEU A 188 -13.66 7.32 -3.88
CA LEU A 188 -12.79 6.41 -4.59
C LEU A 188 -11.76 7.18 -5.40
N GLY A 189 -10.67 6.53 -5.77
CA GLY A 189 -9.67 7.11 -6.64
C GLY A 189 -8.46 6.21 -6.78
N PHE A 190 -7.49 6.64 -7.57
CA PHE A 190 -6.22 5.93 -7.71
C PHE A 190 -5.11 6.82 -8.21
N LEU A 191 -3.89 6.37 -8.02
CA LEU A 191 -2.68 6.89 -8.62
C LEU A 191 -2.00 5.77 -9.42
N PHE A 192 -1.60 6.05 -10.68
CA PHE A 192 -0.92 5.09 -11.54
C PHE A 192 0.10 5.79 -12.46
N PRO A 193 1.27 5.22 -12.67
CA PRO A 193 1.88 4.12 -11.93
C PRO A 193 2.26 4.52 -10.50
N ALA A 194 2.60 3.55 -9.66
CA ALA A 194 3.06 3.82 -8.31
C ALA A 194 4.45 4.47 -8.28
N PHE A 195 4.72 5.26 -7.23
CA PHE A 195 6.03 5.84 -6.94
C PHE A 195 6.71 4.99 -5.86
N ASP A 196 7.52 4.03 -6.28
CA ASP A 196 8.16 3.08 -5.37
C ASP A 196 9.67 3.16 -5.48
N ASN A 197 10.38 3.17 -4.35
CA ASN A 197 11.82 3.44 -4.28
C ASN A 197 12.26 4.72 -5.02
N ARG A 198 11.40 5.73 -5.02
CA ARG A 198 11.56 7.02 -5.70
C ARG A 198 11.68 6.93 -7.22
N ALA A 199 11.13 5.88 -7.83
CA ALA A 199 11.12 5.63 -9.25
C ALA A 199 9.70 5.27 -9.74
N THR A 200 9.51 5.31 -11.06
CA THR A 200 8.26 4.89 -11.70
C THR A 200 8.11 3.37 -11.63
N ASN A 201 7.08 2.89 -10.95
CA ASN A 201 6.77 1.46 -10.89
C ASN A 201 5.46 1.15 -11.61
N ILE A 202 5.56 0.73 -12.88
CA ILE A 202 4.40 0.38 -13.75
C ILE A 202 3.70 -0.92 -13.35
N TYR A 203 4.31 -1.70 -12.48
CA TYR A 203 3.72 -2.94 -11.95
C TYR A 203 2.76 -2.70 -10.79
N ASN A 204 2.66 -1.46 -10.30
CA ASN A 204 1.80 -1.13 -9.18
C ASN A 204 0.96 0.13 -9.44
N ALA A 205 -0.26 0.11 -8.90
CA ALA A 205 -1.10 1.28 -8.72
C ALA A 205 -1.47 1.42 -7.24
N LEU A 206 -1.74 2.65 -6.80
CA LEU A 206 -2.26 2.92 -5.47
C LEU A 206 -3.74 3.24 -5.58
N TYR A 207 -4.61 2.35 -5.11
CA TYR A 207 -6.05 2.54 -5.08
C TYR A 207 -6.48 3.16 -3.75
N TYR A 208 -7.40 4.12 -3.82
CA TYR A 208 -7.97 4.80 -2.67
C TYR A 208 -9.45 4.47 -2.49
N THR A 209 -9.83 4.12 -1.28
CA THR A 209 -11.23 4.05 -0.84
C THR A 209 -11.44 4.80 0.46
N HIS A 210 -12.50 5.61 0.53
CA HIS A 210 -12.90 6.27 1.76
C HIS A 210 -13.57 5.29 2.71
N ASP A 211 -14.46 4.45 2.19
CA ASP A 211 -15.15 3.41 2.96
C ASP A 211 -14.52 2.05 2.73
N VAL A 212 -13.81 1.58 3.75
CA VAL A 212 -13.12 0.27 3.74
C VAL A 212 -14.11 -0.91 3.76
N LYS A 213 -15.37 -0.67 4.15
CA LYS A 213 -16.37 -1.73 4.29
C LYS A 213 -17.13 -2.01 3.00
N THR A 214 -17.17 -1.04 2.10
CA THR A 214 -17.88 -1.18 0.83
C THR A 214 -16.90 -1.65 -0.23
N SER A 215 -17.00 -2.91 -0.63
CA SER A 215 -16.19 -3.46 -1.71
C SER A 215 -16.58 -2.83 -3.06
N GLN A 216 -15.56 -2.51 -3.86
CA GLN A 216 -15.69 -2.01 -5.22
C GLN A 216 -15.00 -2.97 -6.21
N ASP A 217 -15.22 -4.26 -6.01
CA ASP A 217 -14.53 -5.34 -6.74
C ASP A 217 -14.69 -5.17 -8.25
N ALA A 218 -15.92 -4.89 -8.72
CA ALA A 218 -16.19 -4.68 -10.13
C ALA A 218 -15.39 -3.52 -10.74
N LEU A 219 -15.24 -2.41 -10.00
CA LEU A 219 -14.44 -1.27 -10.46
C LEU A 219 -12.95 -1.59 -10.51
N ILE A 220 -12.43 -2.28 -9.50
CA ILE A 220 -11.02 -2.68 -9.45
C ILE A 220 -10.71 -3.67 -10.56
N GLU A 221 -11.57 -4.67 -10.76
CA GLU A 221 -11.43 -5.63 -11.85
C GLU A 221 -11.50 -4.94 -13.22
N ALA A 222 -12.45 -4.04 -13.42
CA ALA A 222 -12.59 -3.31 -14.68
C ALA A 222 -11.40 -2.39 -14.99
N LEU A 223 -10.80 -1.74 -14.00
CA LEU A 223 -9.70 -0.80 -14.23
C LEU A 223 -8.33 -1.47 -14.23
N PHE A 224 -8.14 -2.52 -13.43
CA PHE A 224 -6.82 -3.11 -13.19
C PHE A 224 -6.74 -4.59 -13.55
N ASN A 225 -7.86 -5.22 -13.91
CA ASN A 225 -7.93 -6.66 -14.23
C ASN A 225 -7.32 -7.55 -13.13
N THR A 226 -7.57 -7.19 -11.88
CA THR A 226 -7.05 -7.91 -10.70
C THR A 226 -8.15 -7.98 -9.65
N PRO A 227 -8.26 -9.09 -8.90
CA PRO A 227 -9.14 -9.12 -7.75
C PRO A 227 -8.68 -8.11 -6.69
N VAL A 228 -9.61 -7.70 -5.84
CA VAL A 228 -9.26 -6.82 -4.70
C VAL A 228 -8.23 -7.54 -3.82
N PRO A 229 -7.02 -6.99 -3.66
CA PRO A 229 -6.04 -7.62 -2.81
C PRO A 229 -6.49 -7.55 -1.35
N MET A 230 -6.31 -8.66 -0.62
CA MET A 230 -6.52 -8.68 0.82
C MET A 230 -5.65 -7.59 1.47
N PRO A 231 -6.19 -6.75 2.37
CA PRO A 231 -5.40 -5.70 3.04
C PRO A 231 -4.15 -6.27 3.73
N ALA A 232 -3.01 -5.57 3.64
CA ALA A 232 -1.73 -6.05 4.17
C ALA A 232 -1.81 -6.48 5.66
N ALA A 233 -2.56 -5.73 6.48
CA ALA A 233 -2.74 -6.08 7.90
C ALA A 233 -3.55 -7.37 8.10
N GLU A 234 -4.44 -7.68 7.18
CA GLU A 234 -5.24 -8.92 7.17
C GLU A 234 -4.40 -10.08 6.63
N GLN A 235 -3.65 -9.87 5.53
CA GLN A 235 -2.70 -10.85 5.01
C GLN A 235 -1.73 -11.31 6.10
N LYS A 236 -1.16 -10.37 6.88
CA LYS A 236 -0.27 -10.68 7.99
C LYS A 236 -0.93 -11.55 9.03
N LYS A 237 -2.12 -11.17 9.50
CA LYS A 237 -2.86 -11.94 10.51
C LYS A 237 -3.24 -13.33 10.01
N CYS A 238 -3.70 -13.43 8.77
CA CYS A 238 -4.04 -14.71 8.16
C CYS A 238 -2.82 -15.61 8.02
N PHE A 239 -1.67 -15.04 7.62
CA PHE A 239 -0.42 -15.79 7.51
C PHE A 239 0.09 -16.27 8.88
N GLU A 240 0.07 -15.43 9.90
CA GLU A 240 0.43 -15.79 11.29
C GLU A 240 -0.50 -16.90 11.83
N ALA A 241 -1.81 -16.77 11.61
CA ALA A 241 -2.78 -17.78 12.02
C ALA A 241 -2.59 -19.10 11.24
N LEU A 242 -2.32 -19.03 9.94
CA LEU A 242 -2.04 -20.17 9.09
C LEU A 242 -0.83 -20.96 9.60
N LEU A 243 0.31 -20.31 9.87
CA LEU A 243 1.49 -20.96 10.42
C LEU A 243 1.17 -21.66 11.74
N THR A 244 0.50 -20.98 12.66
CA THR A 244 0.14 -21.53 13.97
C THR A 244 -0.78 -22.76 13.83
N THR A 245 -1.78 -22.68 12.94
CA THR A 245 -2.82 -23.74 12.82
C THR A 245 -2.31 -24.94 12.02
N ALA A 246 -1.55 -24.68 10.95
CA ALA A 246 -1.07 -25.73 10.06
C ALA A 246 0.09 -26.50 10.68
N LEU A 247 1.00 -25.83 11.37
CA LEU A 247 2.23 -26.44 11.91
C LEU A 247 2.05 -27.06 13.30
N GLY A 248 1.05 -26.61 14.08
CA GLY A 248 0.78 -27.15 15.41
C GLY A 248 2.03 -27.16 16.30
N GLU A 249 2.49 -28.34 16.73
CA GLU A 249 3.67 -28.51 17.60
C GLU A 249 5.00 -28.20 16.89
N ASP A 250 5.06 -28.29 15.56
CA ASP A 250 6.23 -27.92 14.76
C ASP A 250 6.41 -26.40 14.69
N CYS A 251 5.42 -25.58 15.08
CA CYS A 251 5.50 -24.13 15.13
C CYS A 251 6.35 -23.67 16.33
N ASN A 252 7.65 -23.79 16.23
CA ASN A 252 8.62 -23.39 17.25
C ASN A 252 9.41 -22.13 16.83
N LEU A 253 10.27 -21.62 17.71
CA LEU A 253 11.06 -20.42 17.45
C LEU A 253 11.92 -20.56 16.18
N ASP A 254 12.62 -21.69 16.05
CA ASP A 254 13.57 -21.91 14.96
C ASP A 254 12.89 -21.89 13.59
N VAL A 255 11.69 -22.47 13.49
CA VAL A 255 10.88 -22.46 12.26
C VAL A 255 10.43 -21.05 11.91
N VAL A 256 9.87 -20.30 12.89
CA VAL A 256 9.39 -18.93 12.65
C VAL A 256 10.56 -18.01 12.28
N GLN A 257 11.70 -18.16 12.95
CA GLN A 257 12.92 -17.41 12.70
C GLN A 257 13.46 -17.70 11.30
N THR A 258 13.60 -18.96 10.91
CA THR A 258 14.10 -19.34 9.58
C THR A 258 13.22 -18.82 8.46
N VAL A 259 11.88 -18.94 8.58
CA VAL A 259 10.95 -18.38 7.61
C VAL A 259 11.11 -16.85 7.51
N HIS A 260 11.19 -16.17 8.64
CA HIS A 260 11.39 -14.73 8.69
C HIS A 260 12.70 -14.32 8.03
N ASP A 261 13.81 -14.97 8.36
CA ASP A 261 15.15 -14.64 7.85
C ASP A 261 15.25 -14.90 6.34
N GLN A 262 14.70 -16.01 5.84
CA GLN A 262 14.68 -16.30 4.40
C GLN A 262 13.86 -15.24 3.63
N LEU A 263 12.72 -14.82 4.17
CA LEU A 263 11.91 -13.76 3.55
C LEU A 263 12.62 -12.39 3.59
N CYS A 264 13.28 -12.06 4.69
CA CYS A 264 14.12 -10.85 4.80
C CYS A 264 15.27 -10.87 3.78
N GLN A 265 15.95 -11.98 3.65
CA GLN A 265 17.05 -12.14 2.67
C GLN A 265 16.54 -11.95 1.23
N ARG A 266 15.40 -12.53 0.86
CA ARG A 266 14.79 -12.32 -0.47
C ARG A 266 14.44 -10.87 -0.72
N ILE A 267 13.92 -10.14 0.30
CA ILE A 267 13.62 -8.70 0.18
C ILE A 267 14.90 -7.90 -0.09
N GLU A 268 15.99 -8.17 0.63
CA GLU A 268 17.25 -7.45 0.45
C GLU A 268 17.89 -7.76 -0.91
N LEU A 269 17.95 -9.03 -1.33
CA LEU A 269 18.47 -9.42 -2.64
C LEU A 269 17.69 -8.77 -3.79
N HIS A 270 16.37 -8.74 -3.68
CA HIS A 270 15.51 -8.07 -4.68
C HIS A 270 15.78 -6.57 -4.76
N LYS A 271 15.95 -5.92 -3.61
CA LYS A 271 16.27 -4.50 -3.52
C LYS A 271 17.65 -4.17 -4.11
N GLU A 272 18.67 -5.02 -3.83
CA GLU A 272 20.01 -4.88 -4.40
C GLU A 272 20.03 -5.09 -5.91
N ALA A 273 19.26 -6.04 -6.39
CA ALA A 273 19.14 -6.33 -7.83
C ALA A 273 18.42 -5.22 -8.61
N LYS A 274 17.71 -4.30 -7.92
CA LYS A 274 16.93 -3.21 -8.53
C LYS A 274 15.97 -3.70 -9.63
N VAL A 275 15.42 -4.90 -9.46
CA VAL A 275 14.45 -5.48 -10.40
C VAL A 275 13.15 -4.69 -10.29
N PRO A 276 12.58 -4.19 -11.41
CA PRO A 276 11.34 -3.41 -11.38
C PRO A 276 10.09 -4.24 -11.07
N GLU A 277 10.15 -5.55 -11.35
CA GLU A 277 9.06 -6.48 -11.06
C GLU A 277 8.86 -6.62 -9.54
N PRO A 278 7.61 -6.67 -9.04
CA PRO A 278 7.34 -6.83 -7.63
C PRO A 278 7.84 -8.19 -7.12
N LEU A 279 8.49 -8.20 -5.95
CA LEU A 279 8.83 -9.44 -5.28
C LEU A 279 7.57 -10.12 -4.75
N MET A 280 7.28 -11.28 -5.30
CA MET A 280 6.17 -12.12 -4.87
C MET A 280 6.72 -13.43 -4.29
N ILE A 281 6.07 -13.95 -3.27
CA ILE A 281 6.39 -15.20 -2.61
C ILE A 281 5.27 -16.20 -2.92
N ALA A 282 5.62 -17.24 -3.63
CA ALA A 282 4.70 -18.33 -3.91
C ALA A 282 4.53 -19.24 -2.69
N LYS A 283 3.40 -19.97 -2.63
CA LYS A 283 3.18 -21.04 -1.64
C LYS A 283 4.34 -22.02 -1.56
N ALA A 284 4.93 -22.37 -2.72
CA ALA A 284 6.05 -23.29 -2.81
C ALA A 284 7.30 -22.77 -2.08
N ASP A 285 7.57 -21.46 -2.14
CA ASP A 285 8.73 -20.84 -1.48
C ASP A 285 8.63 -20.96 0.04
N VAL A 286 7.43 -20.70 0.59
CA VAL A 286 7.20 -20.83 2.05
C VAL A 286 7.27 -22.29 2.46
N LYS A 287 6.71 -23.20 1.66
CA LYS A 287 6.77 -24.65 1.91
C LYS A 287 8.21 -25.17 1.92
N GLU A 288 9.05 -24.69 1.01
CA GLU A 288 10.48 -25.03 0.97
C GLU A 288 11.21 -24.55 2.23
N ALA A 289 10.92 -23.32 2.66
CA ALA A 289 11.47 -22.79 3.91
C ALA A 289 11.07 -23.63 5.13
N LEU A 290 9.80 -24.02 5.24
CA LEU A 290 9.29 -24.88 6.30
C LEU A 290 9.92 -26.28 6.25
N ALA A 291 10.06 -26.86 5.07
CA ALA A 291 10.71 -28.18 4.89
C ALA A 291 12.18 -28.15 5.31
N SER A 292 12.90 -27.05 5.04
CA SER A 292 14.30 -26.88 5.45
C SER A 292 14.50 -26.87 6.97
N CYS A 293 13.43 -26.53 7.72
CA CYS A 293 13.42 -26.55 9.19
C CYS A 293 13.03 -27.90 9.79
N GLY A 294 12.77 -28.92 8.96
CA GLY A 294 12.39 -30.25 9.43
C GLY A 294 10.91 -30.40 9.83
N VAL A 295 10.04 -29.50 9.35
CA VAL A 295 8.58 -29.63 9.51
C VAL A 295 8.10 -30.91 8.84
N SER A 296 7.21 -31.64 9.50
CA SER A 296 6.71 -32.94 9.03
C SER A 296 5.94 -32.83 7.71
N GLU A 297 5.99 -33.88 6.88
CA GLU A 297 5.26 -33.96 5.61
C GLU A 297 3.74 -33.76 5.82
N GLU A 298 3.18 -34.21 6.95
CA GLU A 298 1.78 -34.06 7.30
C GLU A 298 1.44 -32.56 7.49
N HIS A 299 2.23 -31.83 8.26
CA HIS A 299 2.06 -30.40 8.47
C HIS A 299 2.31 -29.57 7.21
N LEU A 300 3.26 -29.97 6.35
CA LEU A 300 3.49 -29.34 5.05
C LEU A 300 2.31 -29.54 4.08
N ALA A 301 1.67 -30.71 4.11
CA ALA A 301 0.47 -30.97 3.33
C ALA A 301 -0.71 -30.13 3.82
N LYS A 302 -0.90 -30.08 5.15
CA LYS A 302 -1.92 -29.26 5.78
C LYS A 302 -1.71 -27.77 5.49
N PHE A 303 -0.49 -27.27 5.63
CA PHE A 303 -0.14 -25.88 5.27
C PHE A 303 -0.55 -25.56 3.82
N SER A 304 -0.31 -26.48 2.89
CA SER A 304 -0.64 -26.25 1.48
C SER A 304 -2.14 -26.13 1.24
N VAL A 305 -2.95 -26.92 1.93
CA VAL A 305 -4.43 -26.87 1.84
C VAL A 305 -4.96 -25.59 2.49
N ASP A 306 -4.55 -25.33 3.73
CA ASP A 306 -5.00 -24.15 4.50
C ASP A 306 -4.56 -22.84 3.81
N TYR A 307 -3.40 -22.83 3.13
CA TYR A 307 -2.95 -21.68 2.32
C TYR A 307 -3.89 -21.40 1.16
N ASP A 308 -4.28 -22.44 0.40
CA ASP A 308 -5.19 -22.28 -0.74
C ASP A 308 -6.60 -21.86 -0.29
N GLU A 309 -7.06 -22.33 0.86
CA GLU A 309 -8.32 -21.89 1.44
C GLU A 309 -8.29 -20.44 1.93
N THR A 310 -7.14 -19.99 2.45
CA THR A 310 -6.99 -18.66 3.05
C THR A 310 -6.74 -17.57 2.01
N PHE A 311 -5.84 -17.82 1.06
CA PHE A 311 -5.36 -16.82 0.10
C PHE A 311 -5.82 -17.07 -1.34
N GLY A 312 -6.36 -18.25 -1.63
CA GLY A 312 -6.73 -18.70 -2.96
C GLY A 312 -5.68 -19.59 -3.62
N PHE A 313 -6.13 -20.39 -4.58
CA PHE A 313 -5.26 -21.30 -5.33
C PHE A 313 -4.19 -20.53 -6.11
N GLU A 314 -2.93 -20.92 -5.96
CA GLU A 314 -1.78 -20.25 -6.57
C GLU A 314 -1.66 -18.74 -6.26
N ALA A 315 -2.17 -18.29 -5.12
CA ALA A 315 -2.00 -16.93 -4.70
C ALA A 315 -0.56 -16.66 -4.27
N ASP A 316 0.04 -15.62 -4.86
CA ASP A 316 1.35 -15.12 -4.45
C ASP A 316 1.17 -13.98 -3.46
N LEU A 317 1.99 -13.94 -2.42
CA LEU A 317 1.94 -12.91 -1.39
C LEU A 317 3.15 -11.96 -1.49
N HIS A 318 2.91 -10.69 -1.21
CA HIS A 318 4.02 -9.74 -1.10
C HIS A 318 4.70 -9.92 0.27
N PRO A 319 6.02 -10.25 0.35
CA PRO A 319 6.67 -10.57 1.62
C PRO A 319 6.58 -9.45 2.66
N LYS A 320 6.61 -8.18 2.24
CA LYS A 320 6.44 -7.02 3.14
C LYS A 320 5.06 -6.95 3.80
N ASN A 321 4.05 -7.66 3.28
CA ASN A 321 2.71 -7.71 3.85
C ASN A 321 2.57 -8.81 4.91
N ILE A 322 3.46 -9.80 4.93
CA ILE A 322 3.38 -10.97 5.81
C ILE A 322 4.41 -10.96 6.93
N ILE A 323 5.55 -10.26 6.76
CA ILE A 323 6.57 -10.10 7.79
C ILE A 323 6.90 -8.61 8.03
N ASP A 324 7.46 -8.32 9.22
CA ASP A 324 8.12 -7.04 9.49
C ASP A 324 9.64 -7.21 9.25
N ASN A 325 10.12 -6.72 8.10
CA ASN A 325 11.52 -6.83 7.74
C ASN A 325 12.47 -5.87 8.49
N LYS A 326 11.93 -5.08 9.43
CA LYS A 326 12.71 -4.15 10.24
C LYS A 326 12.88 -4.61 11.67
N ARG A 327 12.06 -5.56 12.13
CA ARG A 327 12.02 -6.00 13.53
C ARG A 327 11.57 -7.45 13.62
N PHE A 328 12.34 -8.24 14.37
CA PHE A 328 11.88 -9.53 14.85
C PHE A 328 11.34 -9.33 16.27
N GLU A 329 10.06 -9.66 16.51
CA GLU A 329 9.39 -9.38 17.77
C GLU A 329 8.92 -10.67 18.44
N ILE A 330 9.29 -10.83 19.70
CA ILE A 330 8.82 -11.91 20.57
C ILE A 330 7.97 -11.31 21.66
N LYS A 331 6.76 -11.82 21.86
CA LYS A 331 5.81 -11.35 22.88
C LYS A 331 5.40 -12.45 23.83
N THR A 332 5.41 -12.11 25.10
CA THR A 332 4.68 -12.80 26.16
C THR A 332 3.63 -11.84 26.74
N PRO A 333 2.69 -12.29 27.61
CA PRO A 333 1.71 -11.37 28.19
C PRO A 333 2.33 -10.13 28.87
N ASP A 334 3.52 -10.29 29.46
CA ASP A 334 4.14 -9.26 30.30
C ASP A 334 5.43 -8.68 29.69
N VAL A 335 5.98 -9.30 28.63
CA VAL A 335 7.28 -8.92 28.06
C VAL A 335 7.21 -8.84 26.56
N SER A 336 7.79 -7.78 25.97
CA SER A 336 8.00 -7.63 24.54
C SER A 336 9.47 -7.41 24.27
N ILE A 337 10.04 -8.29 23.42
CA ILE A 337 11.45 -8.27 22.99
C ILE A 337 11.44 -7.89 21.51
N LYS A 338 12.25 -6.90 21.15
CA LYS A 338 12.42 -6.48 19.74
C LYS A 338 13.89 -6.54 19.39
N VAL A 339 14.18 -7.27 18.33
CA VAL A 339 15.55 -7.52 17.87
C VAL A 339 15.67 -7.07 16.41
N ASP A 340 16.86 -6.64 16.04
CA ASP A 340 17.21 -6.45 14.64
C ASP A 340 17.08 -7.79 13.91
N PRO A 341 16.39 -7.87 12.77
CA PRO A 341 16.24 -9.12 12.03
C PRO A 341 17.56 -9.82 11.69
N THR A 342 18.63 -9.07 11.46
CA THR A 342 19.96 -9.62 11.16
C THR A 342 20.63 -10.25 12.38
N ARG A 343 20.07 -10.06 13.56
CA ARG A 343 20.59 -10.55 14.85
C ARG A 343 19.55 -11.39 15.60
N SER A 344 18.66 -12.06 14.86
CA SER A 344 17.70 -13.00 15.43
C SER A 344 18.40 -14.18 16.12
N ASP A 345 19.64 -14.48 15.71
CA ASP A 345 20.56 -15.46 16.31
C ASP A 345 20.85 -15.24 17.82
N LEU A 346 20.64 -14.03 18.33
CA LEU A 346 20.83 -13.70 19.75
C LEU A 346 19.75 -14.28 20.65
N ILE A 347 18.69 -14.85 20.10
CA ILE A 347 17.56 -15.35 20.89
C ILE A 347 17.45 -16.87 20.72
N GLU A 348 17.39 -17.56 21.83
CA GLU A 348 17.17 -19.00 21.89
C GLU A 348 16.13 -19.39 22.93
N THR A 349 15.53 -20.55 22.78
CA THR A 349 14.63 -21.13 23.78
C THR A 349 15.27 -22.33 24.44
N ARG A 350 15.19 -22.41 25.78
CA ARG A 350 15.67 -23.57 26.55
C ARG A 350 14.68 -23.98 27.63
N ILE A 351 14.70 -25.28 27.95
CA ILE A 351 14.00 -25.81 29.13
C ILE A 351 15.04 -26.13 30.18
N ILE A 352 15.02 -25.37 31.28
CA ILE A 352 15.96 -25.55 32.40
C ILE A 352 15.16 -25.94 33.64
N GLY A 353 15.41 -27.11 34.21
CA GLY A 353 14.68 -27.58 35.37
C GLY A 353 13.15 -27.72 35.19
N GLY A 354 12.70 -27.96 33.94
CA GLY A 354 11.26 -28.06 33.61
C GLY A 354 10.57 -26.70 33.36
N VAL A 355 11.30 -25.58 33.48
CA VAL A 355 10.79 -24.23 33.20
C VAL A 355 11.26 -23.80 31.80
N LYS A 356 10.34 -23.23 31.02
CA LYS A 356 10.64 -22.70 29.68
C LYS A 356 11.24 -21.31 29.79
N TYR A 357 12.36 -21.08 29.15
CA TYR A 357 13.07 -19.81 29.11
C TYR A 357 13.22 -19.32 27.66
N ILE A 358 13.15 -18.00 27.49
CA ILE A 358 13.64 -17.29 26.32
C ILE A 358 14.93 -16.63 26.78
N LEU A 359 16.05 -17.00 26.18
CA LEU A 359 17.38 -16.50 26.49
C LEU A 359 17.80 -15.48 25.44
N ILE A 360 18.42 -14.40 25.87
CA ILE A 360 19.02 -13.40 25.01
C ILE A 360 20.51 -13.48 25.24
N CYS A 361 21.27 -13.82 24.18
CA CYS A 361 22.71 -13.76 24.22
C CYS A 361 23.14 -12.29 24.36
N ALA A 362 23.80 -11.97 25.45
CA ALA A 362 24.27 -10.64 25.74
C ALA A 362 25.81 -10.66 25.68
N ASP A 363 26.35 -9.99 24.67
CA ASP A 363 27.77 -9.66 24.64
C ASP A 363 28.05 -8.52 25.64
N GLU A 364 29.04 -7.72 25.42
CA GLU A 364 29.35 -6.57 26.30
C GLU A 364 28.31 -5.44 26.18
N ASN A 365 28.22 -4.55 27.21
CA ASN A 365 27.37 -3.35 27.26
C ASN A 365 25.86 -3.58 27.45
N VAL A 366 25.48 -4.36 28.44
CA VAL A 366 24.07 -4.45 28.85
C VAL A 366 23.66 -3.22 29.68
N GLU A 367 22.60 -2.55 29.27
CA GLU A 367 22.02 -1.41 30.00
C GLU A 367 20.63 -1.75 30.53
N VAL A 368 20.39 -1.40 31.78
CA VAL A 368 19.07 -1.48 32.42
C VAL A 368 18.65 -0.09 32.88
N ASN A 369 17.57 0.43 32.32
CA ASN A 369 17.09 1.80 32.59
C ASN A 369 18.17 2.89 32.39
N GLY A 370 19.02 2.71 31.38
CA GLY A 370 20.14 3.65 31.08
C GLY A 370 21.37 3.48 31.98
N VAL A 371 21.41 2.43 32.80
CA VAL A 371 22.57 2.08 33.66
C VAL A 371 23.25 0.86 33.11
N SER A 372 24.56 0.96 32.75
CA SER A 372 25.36 -0.19 32.32
C SER A 372 25.56 -1.15 33.48
N ILE A 373 25.25 -2.43 33.23
CA ILE A 373 25.43 -3.52 34.20
C ILE A 373 26.49 -4.50 33.72
N HIS A 374 27.17 -5.15 34.66
CA HIS A 374 28.06 -6.29 34.38
C HIS A 374 27.32 -7.58 34.75
N ILE A 375 27.29 -8.53 33.82
CA ILE A 375 26.82 -9.88 34.06
C ILE A 375 28.01 -10.66 34.55
N GLY A 376 28.07 -10.99 35.87
CA GLY A 376 29.13 -11.76 36.47
C GLY A 376 29.01 -13.26 36.11
N GLU A 377 30.13 -13.94 36.04
CA GLU A 377 30.17 -15.39 35.95
C GLU A 377 29.54 -16.00 37.22
N SER A 378 28.37 -16.63 37.09
CA SER A 378 27.86 -17.44 38.18
C SER A 378 28.58 -18.77 38.17
N GLU A 379 29.39 -19.04 39.18
CA GLU A 379 29.89 -20.40 39.49
C GLU A 379 28.66 -21.29 39.72
N GLN A 380 28.26 -22.05 38.72
CA GLN A 380 27.58 -23.36 38.82
C GLN A 380 26.87 -23.68 37.50
N ASP A 381 27.66 -24.10 36.52
CA ASP A 381 27.16 -25.04 35.52
C ASP A 381 27.46 -26.47 36.07
N PRO A 382 26.46 -27.27 36.45
CA PRO A 382 26.74 -28.66 36.75
C PRO A 382 27.07 -29.36 35.44
N SER A 383 28.35 -29.68 35.22
CA SER A 383 28.81 -30.58 34.17
C SER A 383 27.89 -31.79 34.04
N PRO A 384 27.53 -32.23 32.83
CA PRO A 384 26.82 -33.49 32.66
C PRO A 384 27.65 -34.61 33.21
N ALA A 385 27.13 -35.26 34.27
CA ALA A 385 27.72 -36.47 34.84
C ALA A 385 27.79 -37.53 33.72
N THR A 386 29.01 -37.89 33.36
CA THR A 386 29.34 -39.06 32.56
C THR A 386 28.87 -40.33 33.31
N VAL A 387 27.90 -41.05 32.75
CA VAL A 387 27.76 -42.50 32.94
C VAL A 387 27.46 -43.14 31.59
#